data_4b87efa9be26689fa7688bf43c9deb34
#
_entry.id   4b87efa9be26689fa7688bf43c9deb34
#
_cell.length_a   1.000
_cell.length_b   1.000
_cell.length_c   1.000
_cell.angle_alpha   90.00
_cell.angle_beta   90.00
_cell.angle_gamma   90.00
#
_symmetry.space_group_name_H-M   'P 1'
#
loop_
_entity.id
_entity.type
_entity.pdbx_description
1 polymer ?
#
loop_
_entity_poly.entity_id
_entity_poly.type
_entity_poly.pdbx_seq_one_letter_code
_entity_poly.pdbx_strand_id
1 'polypeptide(L)'
;KHICTILSMLMLGQSVNILAQNYDSYNLGSYKTPDIKRSSLDFQFYSNGEFATNQLNKDAYLLNGMVNTEFRNYVNNRRFIGEQVFDFGIQGNSASSGTADNDKLRSFSLNTSYSNSSKFYNSDKSFWKVGGNASLMFSNYKHNDASANKTLQFNIAPQLGIGWGRIEPVQDARQAVYILDELSKKGVITTHLSDDEVNRFAQ
;
A
#
# COMPACT_ATOMS: atom_id res chain seq x y z
N LYS A 1 62.20 -10.11 -37.74
CA LYS A 1 60.78 -9.76 -38.09
C LYS A 1 59.75 -10.84 -37.72
N HIS A 2 60.18 -12.07 -37.38
CA HIS A 2 59.25 -13.18 -37.06
C HIS A 2 58.89 -13.35 -35.58
N ILE A 3 59.58 -12.68 -34.65
CA ILE A 3 59.32 -12.78 -33.20
C ILE A 3 58.12 -11.90 -32.78
N CYS A 4 57.86 -10.78 -33.44
CA CYS A 4 56.71 -9.92 -33.15
C CYS A 4 55.36 -10.55 -33.57
N THR A 5 55.36 -11.40 -34.59
CA THR A 5 54.15 -12.05 -35.11
C THR A 5 53.67 -13.20 -34.24
N ILE A 6 54.58 -13.86 -33.50
CA ILE A 6 54.24 -14.94 -32.56
C ILE A 6 53.71 -14.38 -31.24
N LEU A 7 54.19 -13.20 -30.82
CA LEU A 7 53.72 -12.57 -29.57
C LEU A 7 52.31 -11.94 -29.72
N SER A 8 51.95 -11.51 -30.96
CA SER A 8 50.59 -11.02 -31.24
C SER A 8 49.56 -12.15 -31.37
N MET A 9 49.98 -13.37 -31.71
CA MET A 9 49.09 -14.54 -31.79
C MET A 9 48.83 -15.17 -30.44
N LEU A 10 49.66 -14.94 -29.42
CA LEU A 10 49.47 -15.45 -28.08
C LEU A 10 48.50 -14.58 -27.22
N MET A 11 48.23 -13.34 -27.64
CA MET A 11 47.27 -12.45 -26.96
C MET A 11 45.81 -12.62 -27.44
N LEU A 12 45.58 -13.38 -28.51
CA LEU A 12 44.23 -13.59 -29.07
C LEU A 12 43.53 -14.87 -28.58
N GLY A 13 44.16 -15.61 -27.67
CA GLY A 13 43.68 -16.92 -27.21
C GLY A 13 42.98 -16.97 -25.85
N GLN A 14 42.78 -15.85 -25.17
CA GLN A 14 41.97 -15.83 -23.97
C GLN A 14 40.55 -15.32 -24.29
N SER A 15 39.78 -16.15 -24.96
CA SER A 15 38.33 -16.07 -24.85
C SER A 15 37.98 -16.34 -23.39
N VAL A 16 37.85 -15.29 -22.60
CA VAL A 16 37.17 -15.37 -21.33
C VAL A 16 35.77 -15.86 -21.68
N ASN A 17 35.51 -17.14 -21.46
CA ASN A 17 34.15 -17.66 -21.43
C ASN A 17 33.48 -16.97 -20.23
N ILE A 18 32.91 -15.81 -20.46
CA ILE A 18 31.95 -15.19 -19.59
C ILE A 18 30.73 -16.11 -19.70
N LEU A 19 30.71 -17.16 -18.89
CA LEU A 19 29.52 -17.94 -18.66
C LEU A 19 28.56 -16.95 -18.00
N ALA A 20 27.66 -16.40 -18.79
CA ALA A 20 26.54 -15.66 -18.27
C ALA A 20 25.86 -16.54 -17.24
N GLN A 21 25.93 -16.13 -15.98
CA GLN A 21 25.34 -16.90 -14.89
C GLN A 21 23.84 -16.78 -15.05
N ASN A 22 23.19 -17.91 -15.20
CA ASN A 22 21.75 -17.96 -15.32
C ASN A 22 21.17 -18.19 -13.92
N TYR A 23 20.50 -17.16 -13.37
CA TYR A 23 19.76 -17.24 -12.11
C TYR A 23 18.35 -17.85 -12.26
N ASP A 24 18.02 -18.40 -13.46
CA ASP A 24 16.73 -19.07 -13.69
C ASP A 24 16.52 -20.30 -12.77
N SER A 25 17.60 -20.84 -12.20
CA SER A 25 17.55 -21.95 -11.25
C SER A 25 17.27 -21.53 -9.81
N TYR A 26 17.23 -20.23 -9.52
CA TYR A 26 16.95 -19.75 -8.17
C TYR A 26 15.54 -20.14 -7.72
N ASN A 27 15.47 -20.82 -6.58
CA ASN A 27 14.21 -21.27 -6.03
C ASN A 27 13.51 -20.16 -5.26
N LEU A 28 12.59 -19.42 -5.91
CA LEU A 28 11.78 -18.39 -5.27
C LEU A 28 11.00 -18.90 -4.03
N GLY A 29 10.73 -20.19 -3.94
CA GLY A 29 10.07 -20.80 -2.78
C GLY A 29 10.96 -20.86 -1.53
N SER A 30 12.28 -20.71 -1.67
CA SER A 30 13.22 -20.64 -0.54
C SER A 30 13.30 -19.25 0.08
N TYR A 31 12.83 -18.21 -0.63
CA TYR A 31 12.84 -16.85 -0.13
C TYR A 31 11.93 -16.68 1.08
N LYS A 32 12.44 -16.04 2.10
CA LYS A 32 11.69 -15.65 3.30
C LYS A 32 11.76 -14.15 3.45
N THR A 33 10.60 -13.53 3.46
CA THR A 33 10.49 -12.10 3.73
C THR A 33 11.09 -11.79 5.10
N PRO A 34 11.94 -10.75 5.22
CA PRO A 34 12.46 -10.31 6.50
C PRO A 34 11.32 -9.85 7.43
N ASP A 35 11.60 -9.79 8.72
CA ASP A 35 10.66 -9.24 9.68
C ASP A 35 10.40 -7.77 9.37
N ILE A 36 9.14 -7.46 9.07
CA ILE A 36 8.71 -6.11 8.69
C ILE A 36 7.79 -5.57 9.77
N LYS A 37 8.08 -4.35 10.21
CA LYS A 37 7.15 -3.55 11.01
C LYS A 37 7.08 -2.16 10.40
N ARG A 38 5.89 -1.77 9.95
CA ARG A 38 5.64 -0.46 9.34
C ARG A 38 4.43 0.16 10.01
N SER A 39 4.53 1.46 10.29
CA SER A 39 3.39 2.27 10.73
C SER A 39 3.38 3.53 9.91
N SER A 40 2.22 3.92 9.42
CA SER A 40 2.01 5.18 8.72
C SER A 40 0.84 5.94 9.33
N LEU A 41 0.91 7.25 9.22
CA LEU A 41 -0.16 8.17 9.57
C LEU A 41 -0.31 9.16 8.44
N ASP A 42 -1.44 9.09 7.76
CA ASP A 42 -1.76 9.91 6.59
C ASP A 42 -2.85 10.90 6.94
N PHE A 43 -2.65 12.16 6.55
CA PHE A 43 -3.62 13.23 6.67
C PHE A 43 -4.00 13.74 5.29
N GLN A 44 -5.31 13.86 5.05
CA GLN A 44 -5.84 14.43 3.84
C GLN A 44 -6.78 15.58 4.20
N PHE A 45 -6.55 16.72 3.60
CA PHE A 45 -7.42 17.87 3.69
C PHE A 45 -7.92 18.22 2.30
N TYR A 46 -9.21 18.41 2.18
CA TYR A 46 -9.85 18.88 0.96
C TYR A 46 -10.80 20.00 1.27
N SER A 47 -10.78 21.05 0.45
CA SER A 47 -11.72 22.17 0.53
C SER A 47 -12.05 22.62 -0.89
N ASN A 48 -13.32 22.85 -1.16
CA ASN A 48 -13.82 23.41 -2.41
C ASN A 48 -14.92 24.41 -2.12
N GLY A 49 -14.94 25.51 -2.88
CA GLY A 49 -15.95 26.56 -2.76
C GLY A 49 -16.28 27.18 -4.11
N GLU A 50 -17.55 27.33 -4.37
CA GLU A 50 -18.08 28.01 -5.54
C GLU A 50 -19.04 29.14 -5.08
N PHE A 51 -18.96 30.28 -5.72
CA PHE A 51 -19.83 31.46 -5.45
C PHE A 51 -20.33 32.00 -6.76
N ALA A 52 -21.63 32.26 -6.84
CA ALA A 52 -22.27 32.89 -7.99
C ALA A 52 -23.34 33.85 -7.52
N THR A 53 -23.38 35.03 -8.14
CA THR A 53 -24.43 36.02 -7.93
C THR A 53 -25.36 36.01 -9.14
N ASN A 54 -26.66 35.84 -8.91
CA ASN A 54 -27.65 35.87 -9.98
C ASN A 54 -28.23 37.29 -10.19
N GLN A 55 -28.99 37.43 -11.29
CA GLN A 55 -29.63 38.74 -11.65
C GLN A 55 -30.63 39.25 -10.58
N LEU A 56 -31.03 38.41 -9.63
CA LEU A 56 -31.94 38.81 -8.55
C LEU A 56 -31.20 39.22 -7.26
N ASN A 57 -29.88 39.48 -7.36
CA ASN A 57 -28.99 39.83 -6.26
C ASN A 57 -29.03 38.83 -5.09
N LYS A 58 -29.28 37.55 -5.38
CA LYS A 58 -29.22 36.49 -4.40
C LYS A 58 -27.95 35.64 -4.65
N ASP A 59 -27.20 35.49 -3.60
CA ASP A 59 -25.94 34.75 -3.67
C ASP A 59 -26.20 33.23 -3.60
N ALA A 60 -25.75 32.54 -4.64
CA ALA A 60 -25.61 31.10 -4.62
C ALA A 60 -24.19 30.74 -4.16
N TYR A 61 -24.06 29.75 -3.32
CA TYR A 61 -22.75 29.22 -2.92
C TYR A 61 -22.78 27.72 -2.67
N LEU A 62 -21.65 27.12 -2.86
CA LEU A 62 -21.36 25.74 -2.47
C LEU A 62 -20.02 25.73 -1.75
N LEU A 63 -20.00 25.23 -0.52
CA LEU A 63 -18.80 25.06 0.30
C LEU A 63 -18.71 23.61 0.76
N ASN A 64 -17.61 22.96 0.47
CA ASN A 64 -17.30 21.62 0.93
C ASN A 64 -15.96 21.61 1.65
N GLY A 65 -15.88 20.88 2.74
CA GLY A 65 -14.63 20.63 3.44
C GLY A 65 -14.59 19.20 3.97
N MET A 66 -13.41 18.59 3.88
CA MET A 66 -13.18 17.25 4.37
C MET A 66 -11.78 17.16 4.99
N VAL A 67 -11.70 16.47 6.11
CA VAL A 67 -10.45 16.06 6.75
C VAL A 67 -10.53 14.57 6.96
N ASN A 68 -9.55 13.84 6.47
CA ASN A 68 -9.38 12.42 6.71
C ASN A 68 -8.03 12.15 7.36
N THR A 69 -8.01 11.17 8.23
CA THR A 69 -6.80 10.65 8.85
C THR A 69 -6.84 9.13 8.78
N GLU A 70 -5.80 8.52 8.26
CA GLU A 70 -5.61 7.08 8.25
C GLU A 70 -4.36 6.73 9.05
N PHE A 71 -4.50 5.88 10.05
CA PHE A 71 -3.39 5.23 10.73
C PHE A 71 -3.35 3.77 10.32
N ARG A 72 -2.24 3.33 9.77
CA ARG A 72 -2.00 1.94 9.37
C ARG A 72 -0.81 1.37 10.11
N ASN A 73 -0.98 0.18 10.68
CA ASN A 73 0.09 -0.58 11.30
C ASN A 73 0.15 -1.97 10.68
N TYR A 74 1.30 -2.35 10.14
CA TYR A 74 1.55 -3.62 9.52
C TYR A 74 2.75 -4.31 10.16
N VAL A 75 2.56 -5.57 10.55
CA VAL A 75 3.62 -6.43 11.09
C VAL A 75 3.63 -7.73 10.31
N ASN A 76 4.80 -8.12 9.83
CA ASN A 76 5.00 -9.43 9.23
C ASN A 76 6.28 -10.02 9.82
N ASN A 77 6.14 -11.08 10.59
CA ASN A 77 7.26 -11.88 11.08
C ASN A 77 6.91 -13.37 10.95
N ARG A 78 7.85 -14.24 11.27
CA ARG A 78 7.71 -15.69 11.08
C ARG A 78 6.45 -16.28 11.73
N ARG A 79 6.01 -15.76 12.88
CA ARG A 79 4.88 -16.28 13.65
C ARG A 79 3.60 -15.47 13.54
N PHE A 80 3.70 -14.27 12.98
CA PHE A 80 2.59 -13.33 12.99
C PHE A 80 2.58 -12.46 11.73
N ILE A 81 1.43 -12.36 11.08
CA ILE A 81 1.15 -11.35 10.07
C ILE A 81 -0.09 -10.61 10.52
N GLY A 82 0.02 -9.31 10.72
CA GLY A 82 -1.08 -8.48 11.17
C GLY A 82 -1.13 -7.14 10.45
N GLU A 83 -2.33 -6.71 10.13
CA GLU A 83 -2.62 -5.38 9.63
C GLU A 83 -3.75 -4.78 10.44
N GLN A 84 -3.55 -3.56 10.89
CA GLN A 84 -4.53 -2.75 11.58
C GLN A 84 -4.65 -1.42 10.85
N VAL A 85 -5.87 -1.03 10.56
CA VAL A 85 -6.16 0.27 9.94
C VAL A 85 -7.20 0.97 10.78
N PHE A 86 -6.93 2.21 11.11
CA PHE A 86 -7.87 3.11 11.78
C PHE A 86 -8.07 4.33 10.89
N ASP A 87 -9.32 4.57 10.52
CA ASP A 87 -9.72 5.71 9.72
C ASP A 87 -10.59 6.65 10.54
N PHE A 88 -10.37 7.94 10.38
CA PHE A 88 -11.20 8.99 10.95
C PHE A 88 -11.43 10.07 9.90
N GLY A 89 -12.69 10.41 9.67
CA GLY A 89 -13.08 11.41 8.69
C GLY A 89 -14.14 12.37 9.22
N ILE A 90 -13.96 13.64 8.89
CA ILE A 90 -14.94 14.69 9.12
C ILE A 90 -15.23 15.36 7.78
N GLN A 91 -16.49 15.52 7.45
CA GLN A 91 -16.93 16.22 6.25
C GLN A 91 -18.02 17.23 6.59
N GLY A 92 -17.91 18.41 6.04
CA GLY A 92 -18.92 19.46 6.10
C GLY A 92 -19.30 19.97 4.72
N ASN A 93 -20.58 20.25 4.54
CA ASN A 93 -21.09 20.84 3.30
C ASN A 93 -22.08 21.94 3.67
N SER A 94 -22.01 23.07 2.93
CA SER A 94 -23.00 24.16 3.03
C SER A 94 -23.26 24.71 1.64
N ALA A 95 -24.50 24.75 1.23
CA ALA A 95 -24.92 25.23 -0.07
C ALA A 95 -26.13 26.16 0.04
N SER A 96 -26.24 27.10 -0.90
CA SER A 96 -27.44 27.93 -1.12
C SER A 96 -27.67 28.04 -2.62
N SER A 97 -28.92 27.86 -3.04
CA SER A 97 -29.29 27.91 -4.46
C SER A 97 -29.38 29.32 -5.03
N GLY A 98 -29.42 30.36 -4.19
CA GLY A 98 -29.66 31.72 -4.64
C GLY A 98 -31.02 31.96 -5.33
N THR A 99 -31.97 31.02 -5.15
CA THR A 99 -33.32 31.15 -5.69
C THR A 99 -34.23 31.99 -4.77
N ALA A 100 -35.46 32.29 -5.24
CA ALA A 100 -36.43 33.08 -4.48
C ALA A 100 -36.73 32.45 -3.11
N ASP A 101 -36.74 31.12 -3.04
CA ASP A 101 -37.01 30.37 -1.80
C ASP A 101 -35.74 30.18 -0.93
N ASN A 102 -34.59 30.68 -1.42
CA ASN A 102 -33.32 30.69 -0.71
C ASN A 102 -32.99 29.32 -0.06
N ASP A 103 -33.06 28.29 -0.89
CA ASP A 103 -32.80 26.92 -0.48
C ASP A 103 -31.39 26.78 0.11
N LYS A 104 -31.33 26.45 1.40
CA LYS A 104 -30.09 26.27 2.15
C LYS A 104 -29.96 24.81 2.59
N LEU A 105 -28.85 24.22 2.23
CA LEU A 105 -28.44 22.89 2.62
C LEU A 105 -27.23 22.96 3.53
N ARG A 106 -27.28 22.26 4.65
CA ARG A 106 -26.12 22.07 5.51
C ARG A 106 -26.02 20.62 5.89
N SER A 107 -24.86 20.05 5.75
CA SER A 107 -24.59 18.71 6.22
C SER A 107 -23.25 18.63 6.93
N PHE A 108 -23.22 17.76 7.91
CA PHE A 108 -22.03 17.41 8.67
C PHE A 108 -22.01 15.89 8.84
N SER A 109 -20.90 15.26 8.58
CA SER A 109 -20.71 13.85 8.85
C SER A 109 -19.35 13.59 9.52
N LEU A 110 -19.37 12.61 10.39
CA LEU A 110 -18.21 12.07 11.07
C LEU A 110 -18.22 10.57 10.84
N ASN A 111 -17.11 10.05 10.32
CA ASN A 111 -16.91 8.63 10.10
C ASN A 111 -15.68 8.18 10.87
N THR A 112 -15.76 7.05 11.52
CA THR A 112 -14.59 6.38 12.06
C THR A 112 -14.71 4.90 11.79
N SER A 113 -13.61 4.28 11.40
CA SER A 113 -13.55 2.84 11.19
C SER A 113 -12.25 2.27 11.75
N TYR A 114 -12.35 1.04 12.21
CA TYR A 114 -11.21 0.22 12.61
C TYR A 114 -11.32 -1.13 11.95
N SER A 115 -10.27 -1.55 11.30
CA SER A 115 -10.15 -2.90 10.76
C SER A 115 -8.90 -3.59 11.29
N ASN A 116 -9.01 -4.87 11.54
CA ASN A 116 -7.91 -5.73 11.96
C ASN A 116 -7.95 -7.06 11.21
N SER A 117 -6.79 -7.49 10.75
CA SER A 117 -6.58 -8.82 10.17
C SER A 117 -5.28 -9.39 10.69
N SER A 118 -5.37 -10.32 11.62
CA SER A 118 -4.22 -10.92 12.31
C SER A 118 -4.18 -12.42 12.06
N LYS A 119 -3.05 -12.92 11.56
CA LYS A 119 -2.78 -14.33 11.33
C LYS A 119 -1.67 -14.78 12.28
N PHE A 120 -1.95 -15.78 13.08
CA PHE A 120 -1.03 -16.39 14.03
C PHE A 120 -0.60 -17.74 13.51
N TYR A 121 0.66 -17.88 13.15
CA TYR A 121 1.23 -19.08 12.59
C TYR A 121 1.72 -20.02 13.70
N ASN A 122 1.18 -21.22 13.74
CA ASN A 122 1.68 -22.29 14.62
C ASN A 122 2.89 -23.00 13.98
N SER A 123 2.91 -23.06 12.65
CA SER A 123 3.99 -23.58 11.83
C SER A 123 3.94 -22.85 10.48
N ASP A 124 4.95 -23.07 9.62
CA ASP A 124 4.93 -22.52 8.25
C ASP A 124 3.75 -23.05 7.40
N LYS A 125 2.96 -24.00 7.93
CA LYS A 125 1.90 -24.68 7.19
C LYS A 125 0.49 -24.30 7.61
N SER A 126 0.28 -23.79 8.82
CA SER A 126 -1.07 -23.49 9.34
C SER A 126 -1.11 -22.22 10.19
N PHE A 127 -2.25 -21.55 10.17
CA PHE A 127 -2.48 -20.33 10.95
C PHE A 127 -3.92 -20.23 11.44
N TRP A 128 -4.07 -19.50 12.54
CA TRP A 128 -5.33 -18.95 13.01
C TRP A 128 -5.46 -17.52 12.53
N LYS A 129 -6.62 -17.16 12.03
CA LYS A 129 -6.96 -15.78 11.68
C LYS A 129 -7.95 -15.22 12.68
N VAL A 130 -7.62 -14.08 13.25
CA VAL A 130 -8.52 -13.26 14.06
C VAL A 130 -8.56 -11.89 13.43
N GLY A 131 -9.75 -11.36 13.24
CA GLY A 131 -9.91 -10.05 12.62
C GLY A 131 -11.32 -9.55 12.72
N GLY A 132 -11.58 -8.52 11.96
CA GLY A 132 -12.89 -7.89 11.89
C GLY A 132 -12.79 -6.41 11.60
N ASN A 133 -13.96 -5.81 11.50
CA ASN A 133 -14.09 -4.36 11.37
C ASN A 133 -15.17 -3.84 12.30
N ALA A 134 -14.96 -2.61 12.75
CA ALA A 134 -15.94 -1.81 13.48
C ALA A 134 -16.03 -0.45 12.79
N SER A 135 -17.22 0.10 12.64
CA SER A 135 -17.41 1.45 12.08
C SER A 135 -18.52 2.18 12.83
N LEU A 136 -18.32 3.48 12.96
CA LEU A 136 -19.28 4.44 13.47
C LEU A 136 -19.45 5.56 12.45
N MET A 137 -20.67 5.84 12.06
CA MET A 137 -21.01 6.98 11.23
C MET A 137 -22.06 7.83 11.92
N PHE A 138 -21.77 9.09 12.07
CA PHE A 138 -22.73 10.11 12.48
C PHE A 138 -22.93 11.07 11.31
N SER A 139 -24.19 11.37 11.00
CA SER A 139 -24.51 12.41 10.02
C SER A 139 -25.64 13.31 10.54
N ASN A 140 -25.53 14.57 10.21
CA ASN A 140 -26.52 15.58 10.49
C ASN A 140 -26.77 16.37 9.20
N TYR A 141 -28.01 16.37 8.77
CA TYR A 141 -28.46 17.01 7.55
C TYR A 141 -29.59 17.98 7.85
N LYS A 142 -29.47 19.20 7.40
CA LYS A 142 -30.48 20.24 7.55
C LYS A 142 -30.76 20.91 6.21
N HIS A 143 -32.04 21.00 5.86
CA HIS A 143 -32.52 21.67 4.67
C HIS A 143 -33.43 22.82 5.10
N ASN A 144 -33.08 24.05 4.74
CA ASN A 144 -33.76 25.30 5.15
C ASN A 144 -33.94 25.40 6.68
N ASP A 145 -35.12 25.77 7.12
CA ASP A 145 -35.50 25.85 8.54
C ASP A 145 -36.15 24.56 9.06
N ALA A 146 -36.14 23.49 8.25
CA ALA A 146 -36.65 22.19 8.68
C ALA A 146 -35.82 21.64 9.84
N SER A 147 -36.43 20.72 10.59
CA SER A 147 -35.72 19.99 11.65
C SER A 147 -34.55 19.21 11.09
N ALA A 148 -33.42 19.23 11.78
CA ALA A 148 -32.26 18.49 11.35
C ALA A 148 -32.50 16.98 11.42
N ASN A 149 -32.20 16.29 10.33
CA ASN A 149 -32.21 14.84 10.30
C ASN A 149 -30.83 14.33 10.79
N LYS A 150 -30.82 13.55 11.86
CA LYS A 150 -29.62 13.00 12.48
C LYS A 150 -29.63 11.49 12.35
N THR A 151 -28.55 10.93 11.88
CA THR A 151 -28.38 9.48 11.74
C THR A 151 -27.11 9.06 12.47
N LEU A 152 -27.22 8.01 13.28
CA LEU A 152 -26.10 7.33 13.91
C LEU A 152 -26.15 5.87 13.48
N GLN A 153 -25.07 5.40 12.88
CA GLN A 153 -24.92 4.01 12.46
C GLN A 153 -23.69 3.42 13.12
N PHE A 154 -23.84 2.22 13.64
CA PHE A 154 -22.77 1.46 14.23
C PHE A 154 -22.77 0.06 13.62
N ASN A 155 -21.60 -0.41 13.21
CA ASN A 155 -21.44 -1.74 12.63
C ASN A 155 -20.22 -2.42 13.24
N ILE A 156 -20.35 -3.71 13.56
CA ILE A 156 -19.26 -4.59 14.00
C ILE A 156 -19.39 -5.90 13.23
N ALA A 157 -18.28 -6.36 12.64
CA ALA A 157 -18.21 -7.63 11.95
C ALA A 157 -16.91 -8.38 12.35
N PRO A 158 -16.94 -9.20 13.39
CA PRO A 158 -15.81 -10.04 13.79
C PRO A 158 -15.57 -11.15 12.77
N GLN A 159 -14.31 -11.53 12.61
CA GLN A 159 -13.87 -12.61 11.72
C GLN A 159 -12.95 -13.56 12.47
N LEU A 160 -13.23 -14.85 12.37
CA LEU A 160 -12.40 -15.93 12.85
C LEU A 160 -12.15 -16.91 11.70
N GLY A 161 -10.97 -17.48 11.63
CA GLY A 161 -10.65 -18.43 10.57
C GLY A 161 -9.45 -19.28 10.91
N ILE A 162 -9.33 -20.36 10.17
CA ILE A 162 -8.16 -21.24 10.12
C ILE A 162 -7.73 -21.35 8.67
N GLY A 163 -6.45 -21.48 8.44
CA GLY A 163 -5.93 -21.63 7.09
C GLY A 163 -4.62 -22.38 7.05
N TRP A 164 -4.25 -22.77 5.85
CA TRP A 164 -3.04 -23.48 5.55
C TRP A 164 -2.21 -22.72 4.52
N GLY A 165 -0.89 -22.85 4.65
CA GLY A 165 0.06 -22.20 3.79
C GLY A 165 0.37 -20.76 4.23
N ARG A 166 1.55 -20.32 3.84
CA ARG A 166 2.03 -18.96 4.01
C ARG A 166 2.36 -18.41 2.64
N ILE A 167 1.80 -17.26 2.30
CA ILE A 167 2.13 -16.55 1.07
C ILE A 167 3.23 -15.56 1.43
N GLU A 168 4.42 -15.78 0.86
CA GLU A 168 5.53 -14.83 0.95
C GLU A 168 5.52 -13.95 -0.29
N PRO A 169 5.63 -12.62 -0.14
CA PRO A 169 5.82 -11.73 -1.27
C PRO A 169 7.24 -11.92 -1.81
N VAL A 170 7.37 -12.57 -2.96
CA VAL A 170 8.66 -12.87 -3.60
C VAL A 170 9.10 -11.80 -4.60
N GLN A 171 8.46 -10.65 -4.60
CA GLN A 171 8.73 -9.58 -5.56
C GLN A 171 10.15 -9.04 -5.43
N ASP A 172 10.63 -8.84 -4.21
CA ASP A 172 11.98 -8.34 -3.93
C ASP A 172 13.02 -9.36 -4.39
N ALA A 173 12.80 -10.65 -4.13
CA ALA A 173 13.67 -11.72 -4.62
C ALA A 173 13.71 -11.77 -6.15
N ARG A 174 12.57 -11.60 -6.83
CA ARG A 174 12.55 -11.55 -8.30
C ARG A 174 13.33 -10.35 -8.84
N GLN A 175 13.19 -9.17 -8.23
CA GLN A 175 13.94 -7.99 -8.62
C GLN A 175 15.44 -8.20 -8.39
N ALA A 176 15.83 -8.78 -7.26
CA ALA A 176 17.22 -9.13 -6.98
C ALA A 176 17.80 -10.05 -8.05
N VAL A 177 17.10 -11.11 -8.40
CA VAL A 177 17.49 -12.04 -9.47
C VAL A 177 17.68 -11.31 -10.80
N TYR A 178 16.75 -10.45 -11.20
CA TYR A 178 16.87 -9.65 -12.41
C TYR A 178 18.11 -8.75 -12.42
N ILE A 179 18.36 -8.05 -11.32
CA ILE A 179 19.53 -7.16 -11.20
C ILE A 179 20.82 -7.96 -11.27
N LEU A 180 20.90 -9.07 -10.56
CA LEU A 180 22.08 -9.94 -10.54
C LEU A 180 22.37 -10.58 -11.92
N ASP A 181 21.32 -10.98 -12.61
CA ASP A 181 21.44 -11.52 -13.99
C ASP A 181 21.99 -10.46 -14.96
N GLU A 182 21.48 -9.23 -14.89
CA GLU A 182 21.99 -8.11 -15.72
C GLU A 182 23.44 -7.72 -15.37
N LEU A 183 23.79 -7.72 -14.08
CA LEU A 183 25.17 -7.43 -13.66
C LEU A 183 26.14 -8.55 -14.09
N SER A 184 25.69 -9.79 -14.05
CA SER A 184 26.46 -10.94 -14.55
C SER A 184 26.67 -10.87 -16.06
N LYS A 185 25.61 -10.58 -16.85
CA LYS A 185 25.70 -10.40 -18.29
C LYS A 185 26.66 -9.28 -18.70
N LYS A 186 26.75 -8.24 -17.89
CA LYS A 186 27.68 -7.12 -18.10
C LYS A 186 29.09 -7.38 -17.57
N GLY A 187 29.35 -8.55 -17.01
CA GLY A 187 30.67 -8.92 -16.46
C GLY A 187 31.06 -8.17 -15.19
N VAL A 188 30.11 -7.51 -14.53
CA VAL A 188 30.35 -6.80 -13.26
C VAL A 188 30.48 -7.79 -12.10
N ILE A 189 29.69 -8.86 -12.14
CA ILE A 189 29.77 -9.97 -11.20
C ILE A 189 30.29 -11.20 -11.96
N THR A 190 31.40 -11.75 -11.47
CA THR A 190 32.07 -12.92 -12.06
C THR A 190 31.91 -14.17 -11.22
N THR A 191 31.43 -14.04 -10.00
CA THR A 191 31.25 -15.15 -9.05
C THR A 191 29.78 -15.51 -8.93
N HIS A 192 29.46 -16.82 -8.96
CA HIS A 192 28.10 -17.28 -8.73
C HIS A 192 27.72 -17.06 -7.26
N LEU A 193 26.64 -16.34 -7.04
CA LEU A 193 26.08 -16.16 -5.72
C LEU A 193 25.22 -17.36 -5.34
N SER A 194 25.36 -17.81 -4.12
CA SER A 194 24.48 -18.82 -3.53
C SER A 194 23.08 -18.27 -3.29
N ASP A 195 22.09 -19.16 -3.15
CA ASP A 195 20.71 -18.77 -2.84
C ASP A 195 20.61 -17.89 -1.58
N ASP A 196 21.46 -18.14 -0.58
CA ASP A 196 21.51 -17.35 0.65
C ASP A 196 22.04 -15.93 0.40
N GLU A 197 23.01 -15.76 -0.49
CA GLU A 197 23.53 -14.44 -0.87
C GLU A 197 22.51 -13.67 -1.71
N VAL A 198 21.81 -14.35 -2.62
CA VAL A 198 20.68 -13.76 -3.36
C VAL A 198 19.56 -13.31 -2.40
N ASN A 199 19.23 -14.14 -1.41
CA ASN A 199 18.26 -13.79 -0.38
C ASN A 199 18.66 -12.54 0.43
N ARG A 200 19.93 -12.43 0.81
CA ARG A 200 20.46 -11.25 1.51
C ARG A 200 20.45 -9.99 0.67
N PHE A 201 20.73 -10.14 -0.64
CA PHE A 201 20.67 -9.01 -1.57
C PHE A 201 19.24 -8.51 -1.80
N ALA A 202 18.26 -9.41 -1.68
CA ALA A 202 16.84 -9.10 -1.84
C ALA A 202 16.18 -8.49 -0.59
N GLN A 203 16.86 -8.46 0.56
CA GLN A 203 16.37 -7.93 1.84
C GLN A 203 16.80 -6.48 2.04
#